data_2b312ff244e57e6747d04b969aa9b080
#
_entry.id   2b312ff244e57e6747d04b969aa9b080
#
_cell.length_a   1.000
_cell.length_b   1.000
_cell.length_c   1.000
_cell.angle_alpha   90.00
_cell.angle_beta   90.00
_cell.angle_gamma   90.00
#
_symmetry.space_group_name_H-M   'P 1'
#
loop_
_entity.id
_entity.type
_entity.pdbx_description
1 polymer ?
#
loop_
_entity_poly.entity_id
_entity_poly.type
_entity_poly.pdbx_seq_one_letter_code
_entity_poly.pdbx_strand_id
1 'polypeptide(L)'
;MIGLIGFGRFGRLAISYLSRDFTIFVYNSGDRAEAIRNAGAKPATLETTCRQETVLLCMPISAMESTLEKIAPLLNSQALVIDVCSVKVLPVKWMREKLPETVSLLATHPMFGPDSAQDSLKGQKIVLCPERIPDHRFKKIVAFLESMGLVVIETTPADHDKQIAVSLALTHFIGRSLSSFGAEDLLVDTEGYKRLLHILEVVENDTWQLFRDMHRFNPFAADARRKFLKAMLEMEKHLKSCI
;
A
#
# COMPACT_ATOMS: atom_id res chain seq x y z
N MET A 1 6.37 15.87 -14.54
CA MET A 1 5.97 14.59 -15.20
C MET A 1 6.23 13.44 -14.25
N ILE A 2 5.37 12.40 -14.27
CA ILE A 2 5.46 11.24 -13.37
C ILE A 2 5.58 9.97 -14.21
N GLY A 3 6.52 9.11 -13.85
CA GLY A 3 6.58 7.71 -14.28
C GLY A 3 5.85 6.83 -13.26
N LEU A 4 4.97 5.94 -13.69
CA LEU A 4 4.26 5.03 -12.83
C LEU A 4 4.54 3.59 -13.28
N ILE A 5 5.02 2.75 -12.36
CA ILE A 5 5.32 1.34 -12.62
C ILE A 5 4.27 0.48 -11.92
N GLY A 6 3.44 -0.21 -12.73
CA GLY A 6 2.35 -1.07 -12.25
C GLY A 6 0.96 -0.45 -12.45
N PHE A 7 0.14 -1.08 -13.29
CA PHE A 7 -1.22 -0.65 -13.62
C PHE A 7 -2.26 -1.57 -12.94
N GLY A 8 -2.08 -1.81 -11.63
CA GLY A 8 -3.02 -2.53 -10.79
C GLY A 8 -4.21 -1.67 -10.33
N ARG A 9 -4.97 -2.16 -9.33
CA ARG A 9 -6.11 -1.41 -8.74
C ARG A 9 -5.66 -0.05 -8.22
N PHE A 10 -4.61 0.00 -7.39
CA PHE A 10 -4.09 1.25 -6.83
C PHE A 10 -3.45 2.15 -7.88
N GLY A 11 -2.67 1.60 -8.83
CA GLY A 11 -2.09 2.40 -9.92
C GLY A 11 -3.14 3.15 -10.74
N ARG A 12 -4.28 2.53 -11.01
CA ARG A 12 -5.43 3.17 -11.68
C ARG A 12 -6.04 4.29 -10.85
N LEU A 13 -6.22 4.05 -9.54
CA LEU A 13 -6.68 5.09 -8.62
C LEU A 13 -5.70 6.28 -8.57
N ALA A 14 -4.41 6.03 -8.46
CA ALA A 14 -3.40 7.08 -8.48
C ALA A 14 -3.46 7.92 -9.77
N ILE A 15 -3.62 7.27 -10.93
CA ILE A 15 -3.76 7.96 -12.22
C ILE A 15 -4.99 8.85 -12.23
N SER A 16 -6.17 8.39 -11.76
CA SER A 16 -7.42 9.18 -11.80
C SER A 16 -7.33 10.50 -11.04
N TYR A 17 -6.48 10.55 -10.01
CA TYR A 17 -6.23 11.78 -9.25
C TYR A 17 -5.07 12.60 -9.81
N LEU A 18 -3.93 11.97 -10.08
CA LEU A 18 -2.70 12.66 -10.46
C LEU A 18 -2.71 13.17 -11.92
N SER A 19 -3.48 12.56 -12.82
CA SER A 19 -3.57 13.01 -14.22
C SER A 19 -4.21 14.39 -14.40
N ARG A 20 -4.85 14.92 -13.35
CA ARG A 20 -5.41 16.29 -13.34
C ARG A 20 -4.31 17.35 -13.36
N ASP A 21 -3.16 17.04 -12.74
CA ASP A 21 -2.05 18.00 -12.54
C ASP A 21 -0.77 17.60 -13.29
N PHE A 22 -0.64 16.30 -13.63
CA PHE A 22 0.59 15.74 -14.19
C PHE A 22 0.38 14.90 -15.44
N THR A 23 1.30 14.98 -16.38
CA THR A 23 1.42 13.96 -17.42
C THR A 23 2.05 12.69 -16.83
N ILE A 24 1.35 11.54 -16.95
CA ILE A 24 1.78 10.27 -16.36
C ILE A 24 2.19 9.31 -17.47
N PHE A 25 3.41 8.77 -17.39
CA PHE A 25 3.92 7.69 -18.23
C PHE A 25 3.86 6.38 -17.46
N VAL A 26 3.16 5.38 -18.01
CA VAL A 26 2.87 4.13 -17.30
C VAL A 26 3.55 2.96 -17.97
N TYR A 27 4.35 2.24 -17.19
CA TYR A 27 4.84 0.91 -17.56
C TYR A 27 4.07 -0.17 -16.81
N ASN A 28 3.67 -1.21 -17.55
CA ASN A 28 3.11 -2.43 -16.99
C ASN A 28 3.70 -3.64 -17.74
N SER A 29 3.97 -4.74 -17.05
CA SER A 29 4.60 -5.93 -17.63
C SER A 29 3.72 -6.69 -18.64
N GLY A 30 2.39 -6.51 -18.58
CA GLY A 30 1.44 -7.05 -19.55
C GLY A 30 0.94 -5.96 -20.49
N ASP A 31 0.37 -6.36 -21.63
CA ASP A 31 -0.27 -5.42 -22.56
C ASP A 31 -1.54 -4.82 -21.94
N ARG A 32 -1.47 -3.55 -21.59
CA ARG A 32 -2.54 -2.73 -21.02
C ARG A 32 -2.61 -1.35 -21.69
N ALA A 33 -2.01 -1.20 -22.88
CA ALA A 33 -1.82 0.10 -23.50
C ALA A 33 -3.14 0.86 -23.70
N GLU A 34 -4.19 0.20 -24.16
CA GLU A 34 -5.51 0.81 -24.35
C GLU A 34 -6.13 1.22 -23.01
N ALA A 35 -6.12 0.33 -22.02
CA ALA A 35 -6.66 0.63 -20.68
C ALA A 35 -5.92 1.78 -19.99
N ILE A 36 -4.60 1.91 -20.20
CA ILE A 36 -3.80 3.03 -19.68
C ILE A 36 -4.22 4.34 -20.35
N ARG A 37 -4.44 4.36 -21.68
CA ARG A 37 -4.92 5.57 -22.38
C ARG A 37 -6.32 5.97 -21.90
N ASN A 38 -7.22 5.01 -21.74
CA ASN A 38 -8.57 5.25 -21.25
C ASN A 38 -8.59 5.78 -19.81
N ALA A 39 -7.57 5.46 -19.00
CA ALA A 39 -7.38 6.02 -17.66
C ALA A 39 -6.77 7.44 -17.67
N GLY A 40 -6.47 8.04 -18.82
CA GLY A 40 -5.90 9.39 -18.93
C GLY A 40 -4.37 9.43 -18.82
N ALA A 41 -3.67 8.31 -18.99
CA ALA A 41 -2.22 8.22 -18.91
C ALA A 41 -1.60 7.76 -20.26
N LYS A 42 -0.29 7.85 -20.38
CA LYS A 42 0.47 7.46 -21.57
C LYS A 42 1.16 6.10 -21.33
N PRO A 43 0.83 5.05 -22.07
CA PRO A 43 1.60 3.81 -22.03
C PRO A 43 3.04 4.07 -22.49
N ALA A 44 4.02 3.54 -21.77
CA ALA A 44 5.43 3.79 -22.02
C ALA A 44 6.29 2.55 -21.74
N THR A 45 7.51 2.56 -22.28
CA THR A 45 8.53 1.57 -21.92
C THR A 45 9.01 1.78 -20.49
N LEU A 46 9.62 0.75 -19.89
CA LEU A 46 10.22 0.87 -18.56
C LEU A 46 11.25 2.01 -18.53
N GLU A 47 12.10 2.11 -19.54
CA GLU A 47 13.11 3.14 -19.66
C GLU A 47 12.51 4.56 -19.70
N THR A 48 11.50 4.79 -20.55
CA THR A 48 10.81 6.08 -20.63
C THR A 48 10.16 6.46 -19.29
N THR A 49 9.57 5.47 -18.60
CA THR A 49 8.94 5.66 -17.30
C THR A 49 9.95 6.02 -16.21
N CYS A 50 11.11 5.37 -16.20
CA CYS A 50 12.18 5.61 -15.22
C CYS A 50 12.91 6.94 -15.42
N ARG A 51 12.90 7.51 -16.63
CA ARG A 51 13.53 8.81 -16.92
C ARG A 51 12.74 10.02 -16.40
N GLN A 52 11.56 9.81 -15.82
CA GLN A 52 10.77 10.90 -15.28
C GLN A 52 11.36 11.45 -13.97
N GLU A 53 11.05 12.70 -13.64
CA GLU A 53 11.50 13.38 -12.41
C GLU A 53 11.01 12.72 -11.13
N THR A 54 9.83 12.07 -11.20
CA THR A 54 9.23 11.30 -10.10
C THR A 54 8.80 9.95 -10.64
N VAL A 55 9.18 8.88 -9.95
CA VAL A 55 8.81 7.50 -10.30
C VAL A 55 8.01 6.89 -9.14
N LEU A 56 6.76 6.55 -9.42
CA LEU A 56 5.83 5.95 -8.48
C LEU A 56 5.78 4.44 -8.66
N LEU A 57 6.04 3.68 -7.60
CA LEU A 57 6.10 2.22 -7.59
C LEU A 57 4.78 1.63 -7.10
N CYS A 58 3.92 1.17 -8.04
CA CYS A 58 2.58 0.64 -7.78
C CYS A 58 2.47 -0.86 -8.09
N MET A 59 3.54 -1.64 -7.83
CA MET A 59 3.55 -3.09 -8.00
C MET A 59 3.41 -3.83 -6.65
N PRO A 60 3.15 -5.15 -6.66
CA PRO A 60 3.16 -5.96 -5.44
C PRO A 60 4.51 -5.88 -4.70
N ILE A 61 4.45 -5.96 -3.36
CA ILE A 61 5.64 -5.88 -2.49
C ILE A 61 6.66 -6.95 -2.88
N SER A 62 6.20 -8.17 -3.14
CA SER A 62 7.04 -9.31 -3.56
C SER A 62 7.79 -9.10 -4.88
N ALA A 63 7.34 -8.17 -5.73
CA ALA A 63 8.02 -7.82 -6.97
C ALA A 63 8.98 -6.63 -6.81
N MET A 64 8.99 -5.97 -5.66
CA MET A 64 9.67 -4.69 -5.50
C MET A 64 11.20 -4.82 -5.63
N GLU A 65 11.82 -5.75 -4.89
CA GLU A 65 13.28 -5.89 -4.88
C GLU A 65 13.85 -6.10 -6.30
N SER A 66 13.28 -7.06 -7.05
CA SER A 66 13.71 -7.35 -8.42
C SER A 66 13.40 -6.21 -9.40
N THR A 67 12.36 -5.42 -9.14
CA THR A 67 12.04 -4.25 -9.95
C THR A 67 13.04 -3.12 -9.68
N LEU A 68 13.41 -2.87 -8.43
CA LEU A 68 14.41 -1.87 -8.07
C LEU A 68 15.77 -2.15 -8.76
N GLU A 69 16.22 -3.41 -8.81
CA GLU A 69 17.44 -3.80 -9.54
C GLU A 69 17.36 -3.46 -11.03
N LYS A 70 16.21 -3.68 -11.66
CA LYS A 70 16.01 -3.39 -13.09
C LYS A 70 15.94 -1.89 -13.38
N ILE A 71 15.34 -1.10 -12.51
CA ILE A 71 15.15 0.34 -12.73
C ILE A 71 16.33 1.19 -12.32
N ALA A 72 17.16 0.72 -11.37
CA ALA A 72 18.29 1.49 -10.85
C ALA A 72 19.18 2.12 -11.95
N PRO A 73 19.62 1.38 -12.99
CA PRO A 73 20.43 1.96 -14.07
C PRO A 73 19.67 2.86 -15.04
N LEU A 74 18.32 2.89 -14.97
CA LEU A 74 17.47 3.64 -15.89
C LEU A 74 16.98 4.97 -15.31
N LEU A 75 17.13 5.16 -14.00
CA LEU A 75 16.65 6.34 -13.30
C LEU A 75 17.44 7.60 -13.68
N ASN A 76 16.73 8.73 -13.73
CA ASN A 76 17.40 10.03 -13.73
C ASN A 76 18.15 10.22 -12.41
N SER A 77 19.36 10.76 -12.46
CA SER A 77 20.23 10.96 -11.29
C SER A 77 19.63 11.83 -10.18
N GLN A 78 18.63 12.66 -10.49
CA GLN A 78 17.92 13.50 -9.53
C GLN A 78 16.46 13.08 -9.33
N ALA A 79 16.10 11.87 -9.79
CA ALA A 79 14.74 11.37 -9.66
C ALA A 79 14.31 11.28 -8.18
N LEU A 80 13.03 11.40 -7.97
CA LEU A 80 12.38 11.00 -6.73
C LEU A 80 11.68 9.66 -6.96
N VAL A 81 12.03 8.65 -6.19
CA VAL A 81 11.35 7.37 -6.20
C VAL A 81 10.43 7.29 -4.99
N ILE A 82 9.15 7.01 -5.26
CA ILE A 82 8.10 6.89 -4.25
C ILE A 82 7.51 5.48 -4.33
N ASP A 83 7.44 4.77 -3.21
CA ASP A 83 6.68 3.54 -3.10
C ASP A 83 5.31 3.77 -2.44
N VAL A 84 4.37 2.86 -2.68
CA VAL A 84 3.02 2.88 -2.06
C VAL A 84 2.69 1.56 -1.35
N CYS A 85 3.70 0.81 -0.96
CA CYS A 85 3.52 -0.49 -0.31
C CYS A 85 2.79 -0.36 1.04
N SER A 86 2.04 -1.39 1.41
CA SER A 86 1.38 -1.47 2.71
C SER A 86 2.31 -1.81 3.88
N VAL A 87 3.58 -2.05 3.64
CA VAL A 87 4.65 -2.21 4.64
C VAL A 87 5.82 -1.30 4.28
N LYS A 88 6.66 -0.93 5.26
CA LYS A 88 7.71 0.09 5.05
C LYS A 88 9.13 -0.41 5.32
N VAL A 89 9.36 -1.23 6.36
CA VAL A 89 10.71 -1.61 6.78
C VAL A 89 11.52 -2.24 5.64
N LEU A 90 10.99 -3.27 5.00
CA LEU A 90 11.72 -3.96 3.92
C LEU A 90 11.76 -3.17 2.61
N PRO A 91 10.66 -2.55 2.12
CA PRO A 91 10.70 -1.67 0.96
C PRO A 91 11.74 -0.55 1.08
N VAL A 92 11.80 0.13 2.21
CA VAL A 92 12.80 1.18 2.48
C VAL A 92 14.22 0.61 2.43
N LYS A 93 14.46 -0.53 3.08
CA LYS A 93 15.75 -1.21 3.02
C LYS A 93 16.17 -1.48 1.57
N TRP A 94 15.29 -2.08 0.77
CA TRP A 94 15.58 -2.39 -0.63
C TRP A 94 15.81 -1.13 -1.48
N MET A 95 15.00 -0.07 -1.29
CA MET A 95 15.24 1.20 -2.00
C MET A 95 16.61 1.79 -1.67
N ARG A 96 17.03 1.76 -0.40
CA ARG A 96 18.33 2.25 0.03
C ARG A 96 19.49 1.43 -0.55
N GLU A 97 19.36 0.10 -0.58
CA GLU A 97 20.40 -0.81 -1.01
C GLU A 97 20.55 -0.89 -2.54
N LYS A 98 19.44 -0.76 -3.28
CA LYS A 98 19.42 -1.00 -4.73
C LYS A 98 19.48 0.28 -5.55
N LEU A 99 19.03 1.42 -5.03
CA LEU A 99 18.96 2.65 -5.80
C LEU A 99 20.17 3.55 -5.57
N PRO A 100 20.64 4.25 -6.63
CA PRO A 100 21.78 5.15 -6.53
C PRO A 100 21.61 6.21 -5.43
N GLU A 101 22.71 6.59 -4.78
CA GLU A 101 22.73 7.61 -3.71
C GLU A 101 22.23 8.98 -4.17
N THR A 102 22.31 9.28 -5.45
CA THR A 102 21.85 10.54 -6.05
C THR A 102 20.34 10.65 -6.16
N VAL A 103 19.61 9.52 -6.06
CA VAL A 103 18.16 9.45 -6.19
C VAL A 103 17.50 9.75 -4.84
N SER A 104 16.51 10.63 -4.82
CA SER A 104 15.70 10.89 -3.62
C SER A 104 14.71 9.75 -3.38
N LEU A 105 14.47 9.42 -2.10
CA LEU A 105 13.57 8.34 -1.68
C LEU A 105 12.51 8.87 -0.72
N LEU A 106 11.26 8.56 -1.02
CA LEU A 106 10.12 8.79 -0.13
C LEU A 106 9.28 7.52 -0.05
N ALA A 107 9.23 6.92 1.11
CA ALA A 107 8.36 5.78 1.33
C ALA A 107 6.98 6.26 1.77
N THR A 108 5.91 5.72 1.17
CA THR A 108 4.55 6.12 1.48
C THR A 108 3.63 4.92 1.66
N HIS A 109 2.53 5.13 2.38
CA HIS A 109 1.44 4.16 2.44
C HIS A 109 0.10 4.92 2.43
N PRO A 110 -0.58 5.00 1.29
CA PRO A 110 -1.97 5.42 1.23
C PRO A 110 -2.84 4.45 2.03
N MET A 111 -3.47 4.93 3.12
CA MET A 111 -4.33 4.13 4.00
C MET A 111 -5.73 3.96 3.41
N PHE A 112 -5.82 3.95 2.09
CA PHE A 112 -7.05 3.85 1.31
C PHE A 112 -6.79 3.10 0.00
N GLY A 113 -7.86 2.57 -0.55
CA GLY A 113 -7.86 1.89 -1.84
C GLY A 113 -9.02 2.35 -2.72
N PRO A 114 -9.23 1.72 -3.89
CA PRO A 114 -10.33 2.05 -4.78
C PRO A 114 -11.70 1.99 -4.11
N ASP A 115 -11.89 1.10 -3.15
CA ASP A 115 -13.20 0.90 -2.49
C ASP A 115 -13.54 2.05 -1.52
N SER A 116 -12.53 2.71 -0.94
CA SER A 116 -12.73 3.79 0.05
C SER A 116 -12.43 5.19 -0.47
N ALA A 117 -11.80 5.32 -1.64
CA ALA A 117 -11.35 6.60 -2.19
C ALA A 117 -11.70 6.79 -3.68
N GLN A 118 -12.72 6.09 -4.18
CA GLN A 118 -13.16 6.23 -5.57
C GLN A 118 -13.66 7.64 -5.87
N ASP A 119 -14.46 8.21 -4.96
CA ASP A 119 -15.14 9.48 -5.16
C ASP A 119 -14.38 10.67 -4.59
N SER A 120 -13.62 10.48 -3.50
CA SER A 120 -12.91 11.58 -2.82
C SER A 120 -11.73 11.10 -2.00
N LEU A 121 -10.66 11.92 -1.99
CA LEU A 121 -9.52 11.77 -1.07
C LEU A 121 -9.72 12.54 0.25
N LYS A 122 -10.76 13.34 0.37
CA LYS A 122 -10.96 14.21 1.54
C LYS A 122 -11.06 13.40 2.83
N GLY A 123 -10.15 13.68 3.76
CA GLY A 123 -10.06 13.01 5.06
C GLY A 123 -9.39 11.63 5.03
N GLN A 124 -9.04 11.11 3.85
CA GLN A 124 -8.25 9.88 3.73
C GLN A 124 -6.83 10.12 4.26
N LYS A 125 -6.24 9.09 4.88
CA LYS A 125 -4.91 9.19 5.48
C LYS A 125 -3.85 8.69 4.50
N ILE A 126 -2.70 9.36 4.49
CA ILE A 126 -1.48 8.86 3.85
C ILE A 126 -0.32 8.94 4.83
N VAL A 127 0.40 7.84 4.98
CA VAL A 127 1.61 7.81 5.79
C VAL A 127 2.81 8.13 4.92
N LEU A 128 3.71 8.99 5.41
CA LEU A 128 4.97 9.34 4.78
C LEU A 128 6.13 8.96 5.71
N CYS A 129 7.11 8.26 5.17
CA CYS A 129 8.39 7.99 5.82
C CYS A 129 9.48 8.63 4.95
N PRO A 130 9.92 9.86 5.26
CA PRO A 130 10.99 10.52 4.52
C PRO A 130 12.32 9.81 4.77
N GLU A 131 12.98 9.38 3.69
CA GLU A 131 14.20 8.59 3.80
C GLU A 131 15.44 9.36 3.31
N ARG A 132 15.52 9.64 2.04
CA ARG A 132 16.61 10.37 1.40
C ARG A 132 15.98 11.42 0.50
N ILE A 133 15.44 12.47 1.10
CA ILE A 133 14.74 13.53 0.38
C ILE A 133 15.09 14.90 0.98
N PRO A 134 15.42 15.92 0.15
CA PRO A 134 15.64 17.28 0.63
C PRO A 134 14.36 17.88 1.25
N ASP A 135 14.52 18.58 2.36
CA ASP A 135 13.44 19.18 3.16
C ASP A 135 12.45 20.02 2.33
N HIS A 136 12.98 20.84 1.43
CA HIS A 136 12.17 21.70 0.58
C HIS A 136 11.31 20.89 -0.42
N ARG A 137 11.81 19.75 -0.88
CA ARG A 137 11.07 18.85 -1.79
C ARG A 137 10.00 18.08 -1.02
N PHE A 138 10.34 17.60 0.19
CA PHE A 138 9.39 16.94 1.08
C PHE A 138 8.21 17.84 1.43
N LYS A 139 8.48 19.07 1.89
CA LYS A 139 7.44 20.07 2.22
C LYS A 139 6.50 20.37 1.06
N LYS A 140 7.02 20.45 -0.18
CA LYS A 140 6.17 20.63 -1.37
C LYS A 140 5.23 19.44 -1.61
N ILE A 141 5.71 18.21 -1.36
CA ILE A 141 4.88 17.01 -1.50
C ILE A 141 3.80 16.98 -0.43
N VAL A 142 4.14 17.27 0.83
CA VAL A 142 3.16 17.37 1.92
C VAL A 142 2.07 18.36 1.56
N ALA A 143 2.44 19.60 1.20
CA ALA A 143 1.48 20.64 0.81
C ALA A 143 0.58 20.22 -0.37
N PHE A 144 1.15 19.53 -1.36
CA PHE A 144 0.37 18.99 -2.49
C PHE A 144 -0.65 17.94 -2.02
N LEU A 145 -0.24 16.97 -1.21
CA LEU A 145 -1.12 15.92 -0.70
C LEU A 145 -2.24 16.51 0.18
N GLU A 146 -1.92 17.47 1.04
CA GLU A 146 -2.90 18.19 1.86
C GLU A 146 -3.88 19.01 0.99
N SER A 147 -3.42 19.61 -0.10
CA SER A 147 -4.29 20.33 -1.05
C SER A 147 -5.30 19.42 -1.75
N MET A 148 -4.97 18.11 -1.87
CA MET A 148 -5.91 17.08 -2.35
C MET A 148 -6.92 16.62 -1.28
N GLY A 149 -6.83 17.16 -0.07
CA GLY A 149 -7.69 16.80 1.06
C GLY A 149 -7.21 15.62 1.90
N LEU A 150 -6.01 15.13 1.67
CA LEU A 150 -5.41 14.04 2.44
C LEU A 150 -4.93 14.50 3.82
N VAL A 151 -5.05 13.62 4.80
CA VAL A 151 -4.43 13.78 6.13
C VAL A 151 -3.07 13.11 6.10
N VAL A 152 -2.00 13.91 6.12
CA VAL A 152 -0.62 13.42 6.10
C VAL A 152 -0.17 13.03 7.50
N ILE A 153 0.40 11.83 7.63
CA ILE A 153 0.99 11.30 8.86
C ILE A 153 2.46 11.00 8.58
N GLU A 154 3.36 11.71 9.25
CA GLU A 154 4.79 11.44 9.18
C GLU A 154 5.20 10.47 10.30
N THR A 155 5.97 9.43 9.97
CA THR A 155 6.45 8.44 10.94
C THR A 155 7.70 7.70 10.42
N THR A 156 8.27 6.85 11.26
CA THR A 156 9.37 5.97 10.86
C THR A 156 8.85 4.66 10.24
N PRO A 157 9.61 4.01 9.35
CA PRO A 157 9.24 2.69 8.81
C PRO A 157 8.93 1.64 9.88
N ALA A 158 9.69 1.64 10.97
CA ALA A 158 9.51 0.68 12.06
C ALA A 158 8.22 0.93 12.85
N ASP A 159 7.92 2.18 13.18
CA ASP A 159 6.70 2.52 13.93
C ASP A 159 5.45 2.38 13.06
N HIS A 160 5.56 2.67 11.76
CA HIS A 160 4.52 2.32 10.79
C HIS A 160 4.22 0.83 10.82
N ASP A 161 5.23 -0.02 10.60
CA ASP A 161 5.01 -1.47 10.45
C ASP A 161 4.54 -2.14 11.75
N LYS A 162 4.93 -1.64 12.92
CA LYS A 162 4.37 -2.08 14.22
C LYS A 162 2.86 -1.83 14.30
N GLN A 163 2.41 -0.63 13.90
CA GLN A 163 0.99 -0.27 13.94
C GLN A 163 0.21 -1.03 12.88
N ILE A 164 0.74 -1.14 11.66
CA ILE A 164 0.12 -1.86 10.54
C ILE A 164 0.02 -3.37 10.79
N ALA A 165 0.95 -3.94 11.55
CA ALA A 165 0.85 -5.35 11.96
C ALA A 165 -0.46 -5.66 12.72
N VAL A 166 -0.99 -4.68 13.46
CA VAL A 166 -2.24 -4.81 14.22
C VAL A 166 -3.42 -4.23 13.43
N SER A 167 -3.33 -2.98 12.99
CA SER A 167 -4.47 -2.27 12.41
C SER A 167 -4.84 -2.72 10.99
N LEU A 168 -3.92 -3.35 10.26
CA LEU A 168 -4.17 -3.84 8.90
C LEU A 168 -3.96 -5.35 8.79
N ALA A 169 -2.73 -5.84 9.02
CA ALA A 169 -2.43 -7.26 8.79
C ALA A 169 -3.28 -8.18 9.68
N LEU A 170 -3.45 -7.87 10.97
CA LEU A 170 -4.30 -8.65 11.85
C LEU A 170 -5.78 -8.55 11.45
N THR A 171 -6.27 -7.38 11.03
CA THR A 171 -7.63 -7.21 10.53
C THR A 171 -7.88 -8.11 9.31
N HIS A 172 -6.95 -8.14 8.35
CA HIS A 172 -7.04 -9.05 7.21
C HIS A 172 -6.98 -10.52 7.61
N PHE A 173 -6.16 -10.86 8.61
CA PHE A 173 -6.11 -12.22 9.14
C PHE A 173 -7.44 -12.64 9.74
N ILE A 174 -8.09 -11.78 10.53
CA ILE A 174 -9.41 -12.02 11.14
C ILE A 174 -10.47 -12.16 10.04
N GLY A 175 -10.54 -11.22 9.08
CA GLY A 175 -11.51 -11.26 7.99
C GLY A 175 -11.38 -12.53 7.14
N ARG A 176 -10.15 -12.93 6.77
CA ARG A 176 -9.91 -14.20 6.05
C ARG A 176 -10.24 -15.44 6.89
N SER A 177 -10.07 -15.35 8.20
CA SER A 177 -10.46 -16.44 9.10
C SER A 177 -11.98 -16.55 9.21
N LEU A 178 -12.71 -15.43 9.25
CA LEU A 178 -14.18 -15.42 9.20
C LEU A 178 -14.70 -16.00 7.88
N SER A 179 -14.10 -15.66 6.75
CA SER A 179 -14.42 -16.26 5.45
C SER A 179 -14.17 -17.79 5.46
N SER A 180 -13.05 -18.23 5.99
CA SER A 180 -12.72 -19.65 6.11
C SER A 180 -13.64 -20.40 7.10
N PHE A 181 -14.14 -19.72 8.11
CA PHE A 181 -15.13 -20.23 9.05
C PHE A 181 -16.51 -20.40 8.39
N GLY A 182 -16.78 -19.69 7.29
CA GLY A 182 -18.08 -19.68 6.62
C GLY A 182 -19.06 -18.69 7.24
N ALA A 183 -18.54 -17.54 7.75
CA ALA A 183 -19.40 -16.46 8.25
C ALA A 183 -20.21 -15.86 7.10
N GLU A 184 -21.52 -15.79 7.26
CA GLU A 184 -22.49 -15.30 6.25
C GLU A 184 -23.64 -14.57 6.93
N ASP A 185 -24.46 -13.88 6.14
CA ASP A 185 -25.67 -13.22 6.66
C ASP A 185 -26.64 -14.23 7.27
N LEU A 186 -27.15 -13.92 8.47
CA LEU A 186 -28.08 -14.76 9.20
C LEU A 186 -29.41 -14.05 9.41
N LEU A 187 -30.52 -14.80 9.39
CA LEU A 187 -31.84 -14.26 9.70
C LEU A 187 -31.94 -13.72 11.14
N VAL A 188 -31.25 -14.41 12.07
CA VAL A 188 -31.17 -13.99 13.48
C VAL A 188 -29.74 -13.55 13.76
N ASP A 189 -29.51 -12.27 13.69
CA ASP A 189 -28.20 -11.65 13.87
C ASP A 189 -28.21 -10.55 14.94
N THR A 190 -27.03 -10.01 15.23
CA THR A 190 -26.83 -8.86 16.11
C THR A 190 -26.03 -7.78 15.39
N GLU A 191 -26.15 -6.54 15.84
CA GLU A 191 -25.37 -5.43 15.32
C GLU A 191 -23.84 -5.68 15.43
N GLY A 192 -23.41 -6.38 16.49
CA GLY A 192 -22.01 -6.81 16.64
C GLY A 192 -21.58 -7.79 15.55
N TYR A 193 -22.43 -8.73 15.18
CA TYR A 193 -22.16 -9.68 14.11
C TYR A 193 -22.07 -9.01 12.73
N LYS A 194 -22.97 -8.07 12.43
CA LYS A 194 -22.90 -7.26 11.18
C LYS A 194 -21.58 -6.52 11.04
N ARG A 195 -21.06 -5.98 12.15
CA ARG A 195 -19.74 -5.34 12.15
C ARG A 195 -18.59 -6.32 11.85
N LEU A 196 -18.69 -7.58 12.30
CA LEU A 196 -17.73 -8.62 11.93
C LEU A 196 -17.83 -8.95 10.45
N LEU A 197 -19.03 -9.08 9.88
CA LEU A 197 -19.23 -9.29 8.44
C LEU A 197 -18.67 -8.13 7.61
N HIS A 198 -18.78 -6.90 8.08
CA HIS A 198 -18.18 -5.75 7.40
C HIS A 198 -16.64 -5.87 7.29
N ILE A 199 -15.95 -6.46 8.27
CA ILE A 199 -14.51 -6.75 8.15
C ILE A 199 -14.25 -7.73 7.00
N LEU A 200 -15.12 -8.72 6.83
CA LEU A 200 -15.02 -9.70 5.74
C LEU A 200 -15.15 -9.02 4.38
N GLU A 201 -16.16 -8.19 4.17
CA GLU A 201 -16.36 -7.41 2.94
C GLU A 201 -15.14 -6.57 2.57
N VAL A 202 -14.54 -5.89 3.55
CA VAL A 202 -13.35 -5.06 3.34
C VAL A 202 -12.16 -5.88 2.82
N VAL A 203 -11.95 -7.10 3.33
CA VAL A 203 -10.78 -7.92 2.97
C VAL A 203 -10.98 -8.80 1.74
N GLU A 204 -12.21 -9.09 1.33
CA GLU A 204 -12.50 -9.94 0.17
C GLU A 204 -12.09 -9.31 -1.15
N ASN A 205 -12.18 -7.98 -1.25
CA ASN A 205 -11.76 -7.22 -2.42
C ASN A 205 -10.25 -7.22 -2.64
N ASP A 206 -9.46 -7.58 -1.63
CA ASP A 206 -8.02 -7.62 -1.71
C ASP A 206 -7.49 -8.99 -2.15
N THR A 207 -6.41 -8.98 -2.92
CA THR A 207 -5.83 -10.21 -3.47
C THR A 207 -5.16 -11.05 -2.38
N TRP A 208 -5.17 -12.37 -2.56
CA TRP A 208 -4.38 -13.29 -1.72
C TRP A 208 -2.88 -12.98 -1.74
N GLN A 209 -2.37 -12.39 -2.82
CA GLN A 209 -0.99 -11.93 -2.90
C GLN A 209 -0.73 -10.80 -1.92
N LEU A 210 -1.58 -9.75 -1.91
CA LEU A 210 -1.45 -8.65 -0.97
C LEU A 210 -1.51 -9.14 0.49
N PHE A 211 -2.47 -10.02 0.80
CA PHE A 211 -2.58 -10.64 2.12
C PHE A 211 -1.27 -11.35 2.53
N ARG A 212 -0.73 -12.20 1.66
CA ARG A 212 0.54 -12.91 1.93
C ARG A 212 1.71 -11.96 2.07
N ASP A 213 1.80 -10.97 1.20
CA ASP A 213 2.87 -9.99 1.18
C ASP A 213 2.88 -9.15 2.47
N MET A 214 1.73 -8.65 2.93
CA MET A 214 1.61 -7.92 4.21
C MET A 214 2.12 -8.74 5.41
N HIS A 215 1.84 -10.03 5.41
CA HIS A 215 2.27 -10.91 6.51
C HIS A 215 3.73 -11.34 6.41
N ARG A 216 4.24 -11.53 5.19
CA ARG A 216 5.61 -11.98 4.94
C ARG A 216 6.62 -10.86 5.13
N PHE A 217 6.29 -9.67 4.65
CA PHE A 217 7.23 -8.55 4.55
C PHE A 217 7.08 -7.51 5.69
N ASN A 218 6.09 -7.65 6.58
CA ASN A 218 6.03 -6.90 7.82
C ASN A 218 6.69 -7.71 8.95
N PRO A 219 7.83 -7.26 9.51
CA PRO A 219 8.57 -8.01 10.52
C PRO A 219 7.80 -8.23 11.84
N PHE A 220 6.74 -7.47 12.08
CA PHE A 220 5.94 -7.53 13.32
C PHE A 220 4.64 -8.34 13.16
N ALA A 221 4.21 -8.65 11.93
CA ALA A 221 2.92 -9.30 11.67
C ALA A 221 2.81 -10.71 12.25
N ALA A 222 3.89 -11.49 12.21
CA ALA A 222 3.90 -12.85 12.77
C ALA A 222 3.70 -12.85 14.29
N ASP A 223 4.31 -11.90 14.99
CA ASP A 223 4.16 -11.77 16.45
C ASP A 223 2.75 -11.32 16.82
N ALA A 224 2.19 -10.33 16.12
CA ALA A 224 0.81 -9.87 16.31
C ALA A 224 -0.19 -11.04 16.18
N ARG A 225 -0.07 -11.84 15.12
CA ARG A 225 -0.92 -13.03 14.94
C ARG A 225 -0.78 -14.06 16.07
N ARG A 226 0.46 -14.39 16.48
CA ARG A 226 0.68 -15.33 17.59
C ARG A 226 0.04 -14.87 18.88
N LYS A 227 0.19 -13.58 19.22
CA LYS A 227 -0.42 -13.00 20.42
C LYS A 227 -1.95 -13.05 20.35
N PHE A 228 -2.53 -12.74 19.20
CA PHE A 228 -3.97 -12.82 19.01
C PHE A 228 -4.50 -14.27 19.13
N LEU A 229 -3.88 -15.24 18.46
CA LEU A 229 -4.26 -16.65 18.55
C LEU A 229 -4.12 -17.18 19.99
N LYS A 230 -3.07 -16.78 20.70
CA LYS A 230 -2.90 -17.13 22.12
C LYS A 230 -4.06 -16.60 22.96
N ALA A 231 -4.43 -15.32 22.78
CA ALA A 231 -5.55 -14.73 23.51
C ALA A 231 -6.88 -15.45 23.21
N MET A 232 -7.15 -15.84 21.97
CA MET A 232 -8.33 -16.64 21.61
C MET A 232 -8.36 -17.99 22.32
N LEU A 233 -7.22 -18.70 22.35
CA LEU A 233 -7.10 -19.99 23.05
C LEU A 233 -7.25 -19.86 24.58
N GLU A 234 -6.80 -18.75 25.15
CA GLU A 234 -7.00 -18.45 26.57
C GLU A 234 -8.48 -18.24 26.89
N MET A 235 -9.23 -17.53 26.04
CA MET A 235 -10.68 -17.36 26.18
C MET A 235 -11.41 -18.70 26.07
N GLU A 236 -11.06 -19.54 25.11
CA GLU A 236 -11.62 -20.91 24.98
C GLU A 236 -11.38 -21.76 26.23
N LYS A 237 -10.17 -21.70 26.82
CA LYS A 237 -9.87 -22.40 28.09
C LYS A 237 -10.70 -21.85 29.25
N HIS A 238 -10.86 -20.53 29.33
CA HIS A 238 -11.67 -19.89 30.37
C HIS A 238 -13.12 -20.38 30.29
N LEU A 239 -13.73 -20.42 29.12
CA LEU A 239 -15.09 -20.93 28.94
C LEU A 239 -15.22 -22.37 29.35
N LYS A 240 -14.26 -23.26 29.03
CA LYS A 240 -14.26 -24.69 29.47
C LYS A 240 -14.12 -24.85 30.96
N SER A 241 -13.54 -23.92 31.67
CA SER A 241 -13.43 -23.94 33.15
C SER A 241 -14.71 -23.45 33.85
N CYS A 242 -15.65 -22.87 33.12
CA CYS A 242 -16.94 -22.39 33.65
C CYS A 242 -18.07 -23.41 33.49
N ILE A 243 -17.80 -24.54 32.80
CA ILE A 243 -18.72 -25.66 32.60
C ILE A 243 -18.31 -26.82 33.51
#